data_30f62840e056ee9fbcadf79d929ac2e4
#
_entry.id   30f62840e056ee9fbcadf79d929ac2e4
#
_cell.length_a   1.000
_cell.length_b   1.000
_cell.length_c   1.000
_cell.angle_alpha   90.00
_cell.angle_beta   90.00
_cell.angle_gamma   90.00
#
_symmetry.space_group_name_H-M   'P 1'
#
loop_
_entity.id
_entity.type
_entity.pdbx_description
1 polymer ?
#
loop_
_entity_poly.entity_id
_entity_poly.type
_entity_poly.pdbx_seq_one_letter_code
_entity_poly.pdbx_strand_id
1 'polypeptide(L)'
;MTSAAERSLIDRDIAHLVHPLHNQAAHESAKVWVGGKGAYIVDSEGNEYIDCLSGLWNNTAGNGRPELADAAAAQMRQMGFVSGYAGSSNPRAIELSERLAHLTYPSINHFYLTSGGGESTDSNIKLARYYWKLKNARSRQP
;
A
#
# COMPACT_ATOMS: atom_id res chain seq x y z
N MET A 1 -8.89 22.64 22.83
CA MET A 1 -7.55 22.66 23.49
C MET A 1 -7.00 21.26 23.40
N THR A 2 -5.82 21.07 22.83
CA THR A 2 -5.16 19.77 22.70
C THR A 2 -4.89 19.17 24.08
N SER A 3 -5.22 17.91 24.29
CA SER A 3 -4.96 17.23 25.57
C SER A 3 -3.46 17.06 25.83
N ALA A 4 -3.05 16.88 27.09
CA ALA A 4 -1.65 16.64 27.44
C ALA A 4 -1.12 15.34 26.80
N ALA A 5 -1.98 14.33 26.66
CA ALA A 5 -1.64 13.06 26.02
C ALA A 5 -1.41 13.23 24.49
N GLU A 6 -2.25 13.98 23.80
CA GLU A 6 -2.09 14.26 22.37
C GLU A 6 -0.85 15.12 22.11
N ARG A 7 -0.61 16.12 22.94
CA ARG A 7 0.62 16.95 22.84
C ARG A 7 1.88 16.08 22.97
N SER A 8 1.91 15.15 23.92
CA SER A 8 3.02 14.19 24.06
C SER A 8 3.23 13.32 22.82
N LEU A 9 2.15 12.94 22.11
CA LEU A 9 2.26 12.19 20.85
C LEU A 9 2.83 13.07 19.72
N ILE A 10 2.36 14.31 19.61
CA ILE A 10 2.85 15.28 18.61
C ILE A 10 4.33 15.60 18.84
N ASP A 11 4.73 15.84 20.09
CA ASP A 11 6.14 16.13 20.43
C ASP A 11 7.08 14.98 20.05
N ARG A 12 6.64 13.73 20.27
CA ARG A 12 7.38 12.52 19.88
C ARG A 12 7.43 12.32 18.37
N ASP A 13 6.35 12.68 17.68
CA ASP A 13 6.28 12.66 16.22
C ASP A 13 7.26 13.66 15.61
N ILE A 14 7.23 14.92 16.06
CA ILE A 14 8.17 15.96 15.62
C ILE A 14 9.63 15.56 15.86
N ALA A 15 9.91 14.86 16.96
CA ALA A 15 11.26 14.45 17.31
C ALA A 15 11.81 13.30 16.42
N HIS A 16 10.96 12.47 15.83
CA HIS A 16 11.41 11.22 15.26
C HIS A 16 10.85 10.88 13.86
N LEU A 17 9.79 11.55 13.39
CA LEU A 17 9.17 11.28 12.10
C LEU A 17 9.36 12.43 11.11
N VAL A 18 9.55 12.08 9.84
CA VAL A 18 9.57 13.04 8.72
C VAL A 18 8.32 12.81 7.88
N HIS A 19 7.51 13.83 7.73
CA HIS A 19 6.29 13.79 6.94
C HIS A 19 6.53 14.34 5.53
N PRO A 20 6.22 13.58 4.46
CA PRO A 20 6.34 14.09 3.10
C PRO A 20 5.33 15.23 2.87
N LEU A 21 5.72 16.20 2.07
CA LEU A 21 4.88 17.35 1.68
C LEU A 21 4.32 18.16 2.87
N HIS A 22 4.99 18.13 4.02
CA HIS A 22 4.56 18.80 5.23
C HIS A 22 5.63 19.77 5.76
N ASN A 23 5.21 20.96 6.18
CA ASN A 23 6.08 21.89 6.87
C ASN A 23 6.08 21.58 8.37
N GLN A 24 7.23 21.21 8.91
CA GLN A 24 7.38 20.83 10.31
C GLN A 24 6.94 21.93 11.29
N ALA A 25 7.09 23.22 10.94
CA ALA A 25 6.61 24.33 11.75
C ALA A 25 5.07 24.37 11.91
N ALA A 26 4.32 23.72 11.01
CA ALA A 26 2.86 23.61 11.09
C ALA A 26 2.40 22.32 11.80
N HIS A 27 3.32 21.48 12.24
CA HIS A 27 2.99 20.14 12.79
C HIS A 27 2.37 20.19 14.18
N GLU A 28 2.52 21.29 14.92
CA GLU A 28 1.90 21.47 16.24
C GLU A 28 0.36 21.38 16.21
N SER A 29 -0.26 21.56 15.04
CA SER A 29 -1.69 21.41 14.81
C SER A 29 -2.09 20.08 14.15
N ALA A 30 -1.14 19.14 14.00
CA ALA A 30 -1.40 17.84 13.38
C ALA A 30 -2.41 17.03 14.20
N LYS A 31 -3.17 16.21 13.49
CA LYS A 31 -4.07 15.23 14.08
C LYS A 31 -3.39 13.87 14.19
N VAL A 32 -3.53 13.23 15.35
CA VAL A 32 -3.02 11.87 15.56
C VAL A 32 -4.20 10.92 15.47
N TRP A 33 -4.24 10.10 14.43
CA TRP A 33 -5.32 9.14 14.20
C TRP A 33 -5.06 7.86 14.97
N VAL A 34 -6.06 7.41 15.74
CA VAL A 34 -5.94 6.24 16.63
C VAL A 34 -6.90 5.12 16.30
N GLY A 35 -7.87 5.35 15.42
CA GLY A 35 -8.85 4.33 15.05
C GLY A 35 -9.73 4.74 13.89
N GLY A 36 -10.64 3.84 13.52
CA GLY A 36 -11.64 4.11 12.49
C GLY A 36 -12.62 2.96 12.31
N LYS A 37 -13.79 3.28 11.75
CA LYS A 37 -14.83 2.31 11.41
C LYS A 37 -15.58 2.74 10.15
N GLY A 38 -15.61 1.89 9.15
CA GLY A 38 -16.21 2.21 7.85
C GLY A 38 -15.56 3.44 7.24
N ALA A 39 -16.34 4.48 6.94
CA ALA A 39 -15.86 5.75 6.39
C ALA A 39 -15.38 6.76 7.44
N TYR A 40 -15.34 6.39 8.70
CA TYR A 40 -14.95 7.29 9.79
C TYR A 40 -13.56 6.95 10.33
N ILE A 41 -12.82 8.01 10.72
CA ILE A 41 -11.55 7.94 11.46
C ILE A 41 -11.70 8.69 12.77
N VAL A 42 -10.90 8.31 13.77
CA VAL A 42 -10.98 8.85 15.14
C VAL A 42 -9.59 9.39 15.51
N ASP A 43 -9.56 10.62 16.02
CA ASP A 43 -8.31 11.21 16.55
C ASP A 43 -8.03 10.77 18.00
N SER A 44 -6.88 11.14 18.51
CA SER A 44 -6.44 10.81 19.88
C SER A 44 -7.25 11.49 20.97
N GLU A 45 -8.10 12.45 20.64
CA GLU A 45 -9.05 13.10 21.54
C GLU A 45 -10.45 12.44 21.51
N GLY A 46 -10.65 11.45 20.62
CA GLY A 46 -11.91 10.73 20.45
C GLY A 46 -12.90 11.40 19.50
N ASN A 47 -12.47 12.43 18.77
CA ASN A 47 -13.34 13.07 17.78
C ASN A 47 -13.41 12.21 16.52
N GLU A 48 -14.61 12.08 15.96
CA GLU A 48 -14.85 11.35 14.71
C GLU A 48 -14.88 12.29 13.50
N TYR A 49 -14.30 11.83 12.40
CA TYR A 49 -14.23 12.54 11.13
C TYR A 49 -14.58 11.61 9.98
N ILE A 50 -15.20 12.13 8.94
CA ILE A 50 -15.38 11.38 7.69
C ILE A 50 -14.06 11.38 6.92
N ASP A 51 -13.53 10.20 6.64
CA ASP A 51 -12.33 10.02 5.81
C ASP A 51 -12.67 10.14 4.31
N CYS A 52 -12.87 11.37 3.84
CA CYS A 52 -13.19 11.64 2.45
C CYS A 52 -12.04 11.29 1.46
N LEU A 53 -10.85 11.05 2.00
CA LEU A 53 -9.66 10.73 1.19
C LEU A 53 -9.32 9.24 1.20
N SER A 54 -10.05 8.44 1.98
CA SER A 54 -9.84 6.99 2.13
C SER A 54 -8.37 6.64 2.44
N GLY A 55 -7.78 7.32 3.44
CA GLY A 55 -6.38 7.13 3.80
C GLY A 55 -5.41 7.41 2.65
N LEU A 56 -5.67 8.42 1.82
CA LEU A 56 -4.98 8.73 0.56
C LEU A 56 -5.14 7.60 -0.47
N TRP A 57 -6.40 7.24 -0.77
CA TRP A 57 -6.84 6.25 -1.78
C TRP A 57 -6.46 4.79 -1.49
N ASN A 58 -6.03 4.48 -0.29
CA ASN A 58 -5.60 3.13 0.08
C ASN A 58 -6.66 2.32 0.83
N ASN A 59 -7.65 2.99 1.43
CA ASN A 59 -8.65 2.35 2.29
C ASN A 59 -10.05 2.34 1.65
N THR A 60 -10.17 1.76 0.47
CA THR A 60 -11.44 1.70 -0.29
C THR A 60 -12.48 0.78 0.33
N ALA A 61 -12.06 -0.20 1.14
CA ALA A 61 -12.96 -1.14 1.81
C ALA A 61 -13.51 -0.58 3.13
N GLY A 62 -13.01 0.54 3.61
CA GLY A 62 -13.35 1.13 4.91
C GLY A 62 -12.49 0.62 6.06
N ASN A 63 -12.49 1.38 7.15
CA ASN A 63 -11.73 1.09 8.36
C ASN A 63 -12.40 -0.02 9.21
N GLY A 64 -11.60 -0.72 10.01
CA GLY A 64 -12.06 -1.64 11.03
C GLY A 64 -12.84 -2.86 10.50
N ARG A 65 -12.49 -3.37 9.31
CA ARG A 65 -13.12 -4.54 8.69
C ARG A 65 -12.56 -5.83 9.29
N PRO A 66 -13.32 -6.52 10.15
CA PRO A 66 -12.83 -7.71 10.83
C PRO A 66 -12.51 -8.84 9.86
N GLU A 67 -13.29 -9.00 8.80
CA GLU A 67 -13.06 -10.04 7.81
C GLU A 67 -11.71 -9.91 7.07
N LEU A 68 -11.22 -8.68 6.88
CA LEU A 68 -9.89 -8.45 6.30
C LEU A 68 -8.79 -8.73 7.32
N ALA A 69 -8.98 -8.29 8.58
CA ALA A 69 -8.05 -8.54 9.66
C ALA A 69 -7.90 -10.04 9.94
N ASP A 70 -9.01 -10.79 9.99
CA ASP A 70 -9.02 -12.22 10.24
C ASP A 70 -8.37 -13.00 9.11
N ALA A 71 -8.64 -12.65 7.86
CA ALA A 71 -7.99 -13.26 6.69
C ALA A 71 -6.48 -13.03 6.70
N ALA A 72 -6.04 -11.81 7.00
CA ALA A 72 -4.62 -11.49 7.12
C ALA A 72 -3.96 -12.26 8.28
N ALA A 73 -4.59 -12.27 9.46
CA ALA A 73 -4.09 -12.98 10.63
C ALA A 73 -3.98 -14.50 10.39
N ALA A 74 -4.98 -15.10 9.76
CA ALA A 74 -4.98 -16.52 9.41
C ALA A 74 -3.83 -16.86 8.45
N GLN A 75 -3.64 -16.05 7.41
CA GLN A 75 -2.53 -16.24 6.47
C GLN A 75 -1.17 -16.06 7.13
N MET A 76 -1.01 -15.05 7.99
CA MET A 76 0.25 -14.80 8.70
C MET A 76 0.60 -15.91 9.68
N ARG A 77 -0.38 -16.54 10.33
CA ARG A 77 -0.15 -17.73 11.19
C ARG A 77 0.30 -18.94 10.40
N GLN A 78 -0.20 -19.11 9.18
CA GLN A 78 0.17 -20.22 8.31
C GLN A 78 1.52 -19.99 7.64
N MET A 79 1.70 -18.81 7.05
CA MET A 79 2.91 -18.40 6.34
C MET A 79 2.91 -16.89 6.16
N GLY A 80 3.71 -16.19 6.95
CA GLY A 80 3.79 -14.73 6.91
C GLY A 80 4.51 -14.18 5.68
N PHE A 81 5.52 -14.91 5.18
CA PHE A 81 6.29 -14.50 4.02
C PHE A 81 6.93 -15.71 3.31
N VAL A 82 6.96 -15.65 1.99
CA VAL A 82 7.83 -16.47 1.14
C VAL A 82 8.24 -15.64 -0.07
N SER A 83 9.49 -15.71 -0.45
CA SER A 83 9.98 -15.00 -1.63
C SER A 83 9.42 -15.65 -2.91
N GLY A 84 8.90 -14.83 -3.83
CA GLY A 84 8.59 -15.23 -5.21
C GLY A 84 9.81 -15.23 -6.14
N TYR A 85 11.01 -15.03 -5.60
CA TYR A 85 12.24 -14.97 -6.35
C TYR A 85 12.71 -16.36 -6.78
N ALA A 86 13.41 -16.43 -7.93
CA ALA A 86 14.01 -17.66 -8.47
C ALA A 86 13.03 -18.83 -8.67
N GLY A 87 11.78 -18.53 -9.03
CA GLY A 87 10.79 -19.58 -9.39
C GLY A 87 9.98 -20.12 -8.21
N SER A 88 10.14 -19.55 -7.03
CA SER A 88 9.24 -19.82 -5.89
C SER A 88 7.90 -19.13 -6.06
N SER A 89 6.84 -19.68 -5.49
CA SER A 89 5.50 -19.09 -5.52
C SER A 89 4.69 -19.48 -4.28
N ASN A 90 3.49 -18.93 -4.15
CA ASN A 90 2.54 -19.31 -3.10
C ASN A 90 1.09 -19.26 -3.61
N PRO A 91 0.16 -20.02 -2.99
CA PRO A 91 -1.21 -20.08 -3.45
C PRO A 91 -1.92 -18.73 -3.52
N ARG A 92 -1.66 -17.80 -2.60
CA ARG A 92 -2.34 -16.50 -2.56
C ARG A 92 -1.94 -15.59 -3.72
N ALA A 93 -0.67 -15.61 -4.10
CA ALA A 93 -0.21 -14.88 -5.27
C ALA A 93 -0.80 -15.45 -6.57
N ILE A 94 -0.91 -16.78 -6.66
CA ILE A 94 -1.53 -17.47 -7.80
C ILE A 94 -3.01 -17.09 -7.90
N GLU A 95 -3.79 -17.29 -6.84
CA GLU A 95 -5.22 -16.95 -6.77
C GLU A 95 -5.50 -15.47 -7.09
N LEU A 96 -4.66 -14.56 -6.60
CA LEU A 96 -4.78 -13.13 -6.91
C LEU A 96 -4.54 -12.87 -8.40
N SER A 97 -3.49 -13.47 -8.97
CA SER A 97 -3.16 -13.30 -10.39
C SER A 97 -4.26 -13.83 -11.31
N GLU A 98 -4.86 -14.97 -10.97
CA GLU A 98 -6.02 -15.53 -11.69
C GLU A 98 -7.22 -14.57 -11.64
N ARG A 99 -7.56 -14.06 -10.47
CA ARG A 99 -8.65 -13.08 -10.33
C ARG A 99 -8.39 -11.79 -11.12
N LEU A 100 -7.18 -11.28 -11.08
CA LEU A 100 -6.79 -10.10 -11.85
C LEU A 100 -6.91 -10.34 -13.36
N ALA A 101 -6.55 -11.53 -13.85
CA ALA A 101 -6.70 -11.88 -15.27
C ALA A 101 -8.16 -11.86 -15.74
N HIS A 102 -9.11 -12.19 -14.86
CA HIS A 102 -10.55 -12.10 -15.17
C HIS A 102 -11.10 -10.66 -15.10
N LEU A 103 -10.43 -9.76 -14.39
CA LEU A 103 -10.87 -8.36 -14.19
C LEU A 103 -10.24 -7.38 -15.17
N THR A 104 -9.13 -7.76 -15.81
CA THR A 104 -8.39 -6.91 -16.74
C THR A 104 -8.74 -7.21 -18.20
N TYR A 105 -8.07 -6.52 -19.13
CA TYR A 105 -8.25 -6.79 -20.55
C TYR A 105 -7.76 -8.19 -20.93
N PRO A 106 -8.39 -8.88 -21.92
CA PRO A 106 -8.01 -10.24 -22.30
C PRO A 106 -6.53 -10.42 -22.70
N SER A 107 -5.87 -9.34 -23.10
CA SER A 107 -4.44 -9.33 -23.43
C SER A 107 -3.52 -9.23 -22.21
N ILE A 108 -4.05 -8.93 -21.01
CA ILE A 108 -3.28 -8.78 -19.77
C ILE A 108 -3.58 -9.97 -18.87
N ASN A 109 -2.67 -10.94 -18.86
CA ASN A 109 -2.83 -12.20 -18.13
C ASN A 109 -1.56 -12.61 -17.34
N HIS A 110 -0.59 -11.71 -17.24
CA HIS A 110 0.62 -11.89 -16.44
C HIS A 110 0.82 -10.68 -15.53
N PHE A 111 1.08 -10.94 -14.26
CA PHE A 111 1.15 -9.89 -13.23
C PHE A 111 2.47 -10.00 -12.46
N TYR A 112 3.13 -8.87 -12.31
CA TYR A 112 4.29 -8.71 -11.45
C TYR A 112 3.88 -7.91 -10.22
N LEU A 113 3.89 -8.58 -9.06
CA LEU A 113 3.46 -7.99 -7.79
C LEU A 113 4.60 -7.21 -7.16
N THR A 114 4.32 -5.98 -6.74
CA THR A 114 5.26 -5.06 -6.10
C THR A 114 4.67 -4.51 -4.80
N SER A 115 5.49 -3.89 -3.96
CA SER A 115 5.04 -3.31 -2.70
C SER A 115 4.46 -1.90 -2.83
N GLY A 116 4.60 -1.25 -3.99
CA GLY A 116 4.06 0.10 -4.18
C GLY A 116 4.15 0.62 -5.61
N GLY A 117 3.47 1.75 -5.86
CA GLY A 117 3.38 2.37 -7.18
C GLY A 117 4.72 2.83 -7.76
N GLY A 118 5.63 3.34 -6.92
CA GLY A 118 6.98 3.73 -7.33
C GLY A 118 7.78 2.55 -7.88
N GLU A 119 7.76 1.43 -7.18
CA GLU A 119 8.38 0.18 -7.61
C GLU A 119 7.77 -0.37 -8.89
N SER A 120 6.43 -0.32 -9.01
CA SER A 120 5.71 -0.73 -10.22
C SER A 120 6.14 0.12 -11.42
N THR A 121 6.24 1.42 -11.26
CA THR A 121 6.65 2.34 -12.33
C THR A 121 8.09 2.09 -12.76
N ASP A 122 9.02 1.97 -11.81
CA ASP A 122 10.43 1.67 -12.11
C ASP A 122 10.56 0.32 -12.83
N SER A 123 9.85 -0.71 -12.37
CA SER A 123 9.84 -2.02 -13.01
C SER A 123 9.27 -1.98 -14.42
N ASN A 124 8.18 -1.26 -14.65
CA ASN A 124 7.57 -1.09 -15.98
C ASN A 124 8.52 -0.39 -16.95
N ILE A 125 9.21 0.66 -16.54
CA ILE A 125 10.20 1.37 -17.36
C ILE A 125 11.36 0.42 -17.73
N LYS A 126 11.87 -0.34 -16.77
CA LYS A 126 12.95 -1.30 -16.99
C LYS A 126 12.52 -2.42 -17.95
N LEU A 127 11.33 -2.99 -17.76
CA LEU A 127 10.78 -4.04 -18.62
C LEU A 127 10.56 -3.54 -20.05
N ALA A 128 10.00 -2.36 -20.24
CA ALA A 128 9.79 -1.74 -21.54
C ALA A 128 11.13 -1.54 -22.28
N ARG A 129 12.14 -0.99 -21.60
CA ARG A 129 13.48 -0.80 -22.16
C ARG A 129 14.14 -2.14 -22.53
N TYR A 130 14.00 -3.15 -21.67
CA TYR A 130 14.55 -4.48 -21.92
C TYR A 130 13.86 -5.15 -23.12
N TYR A 131 12.55 -5.10 -23.20
CA TYR A 131 11.77 -5.62 -24.32
C TYR A 131 12.22 -5.03 -25.66
N TRP A 132 12.31 -3.71 -25.76
CA TRP A 132 12.71 -3.05 -26.98
C TRP A 132 14.17 -3.32 -27.34
N LYS A 133 15.06 -3.45 -26.35
CA LYS A 133 16.45 -3.85 -26.59
C LYS A 133 16.55 -5.24 -27.22
N LEU A 134 15.81 -6.21 -26.70
CA LEU A 134 15.78 -7.57 -27.25
C LEU A 134 15.16 -7.60 -28.64
N LYS A 135 14.07 -6.89 -28.87
CA LYS A 135 13.39 -6.82 -30.17
C LYS A 135 14.30 -6.22 -31.23
N ASN A 136 14.98 -5.12 -30.92
CA ASN A 136 15.92 -4.47 -31.85
C ASN A 136 17.19 -5.30 -32.07
N ALA A 137 17.66 -6.06 -31.10
CA ALA A 137 18.77 -6.97 -31.27
C ALA A 137 18.42 -8.12 -32.24
N ARG A 138 17.20 -8.66 -32.15
CA ARG A 138 16.71 -9.72 -33.07
C ARG A 138 16.53 -9.21 -34.50
N SER A 139 16.08 -7.96 -34.68
CA SER A 139 15.94 -7.37 -36.02
C SER A 139 17.24 -7.03 -36.73
N ARG A 140 18.39 -7.10 -36.02
CA ARG A 140 19.76 -6.86 -36.57
C ARG A 140 20.55 -8.14 -36.83
N GLN A 141 19.97 -9.31 -36.58
CA GLN A 141 20.56 -10.57 -37.01
C GLN A 141 20.20 -10.80 -38.47
N PRO A 142 21.18 -11.10 -39.33
CA PRO A 142 20.97 -11.32 -40.75
C PRO A 142 20.10 -12.55 -41.02
#